data_dca346226ee82a462a23448048dd4e8b
#
_entry.id   dca346226ee82a462a23448048dd4e8b
#
_cell.length_a   1.000
_cell.length_b   1.000
_cell.length_c   1.000
_cell.angle_alpha   90.00
_cell.angle_beta   90.00
_cell.angle_gamma   90.00
#
_symmetry.space_group_name_H-M   'P 1'
#
loop_
_entity.id
_entity.type
_entity.pdbx_description
1 polymer ?
#
loop_
_entity_poly.entity_id
_entity_poly.type
_entity_poly.pdbx_seq_one_letter_code
_entity_poly.pdbx_strand_id
1 'polypeptide(L)' 'MQILKEILKENKINKVQLANDLNISVSLLSNIMNNKRNISINLANKLHKKYNIDYAILLYSSNANE' A
#
# COMPACT_ATOMS: atom_id res chain seq x y z
N MET A 1 -0.67 6.12 5.61
CA MET A 1 0.59 5.46 5.23
C MET A 1 1.26 6.22 4.10
N GLN A 2 2.38 6.80 4.41
CA GLN A 2 3.07 7.70 3.49
C GLN A 2 3.58 7.00 2.24
N ILE A 3 4.06 5.78 2.38
CA ILE A 3 4.66 5.04 1.27
C ILE A 3 3.67 4.84 0.11
N LEU A 4 2.40 4.59 0.40
CA LEU A 4 1.40 4.42 -0.64
C LEU A 4 1.12 5.73 -1.37
N LYS A 5 1.14 6.84 -0.65
CA LYS A 5 0.99 8.15 -1.29
C LYS A 5 2.14 8.45 -2.23
N GLU A 6 3.35 8.06 -1.84
CA GLU A 6 4.52 8.22 -2.69
C GLU A 6 4.44 7.37 -3.95
N ILE A 7 3.92 6.14 -3.83
CA ILE A 7 3.73 5.28 -5.00
C ILE A 7 2.79 5.94 -6.01
N LEU A 8 1.68 6.48 -5.54
CA LEU A 8 0.73 7.17 -6.42
C LEU A 8 1.40 8.34 -7.13
N LYS A 9 2.15 9.13 -6.39
CA LYS A 9 2.80 10.32 -6.92
C LYS A 9 3.89 9.96 -7.93
N GLU A 10 4.76 9.01 -7.58
CA GLU A 10 5.89 8.65 -8.43
C GLU A 10 5.45 7.98 -9.72
N ASN A 11 4.38 7.20 -9.67
CA ASN A 11 3.89 6.49 -10.83
C ASN A 11 2.78 7.23 -11.57
N LYS A 12 2.39 8.40 -11.07
CA LYS A 12 1.33 9.24 -11.67
C LYS A 12 0.03 8.46 -11.87
N ILE A 13 -0.34 7.70 -10.85
CA ILE A 13 -1.58 6.91 -10.86
C ILE A 13 -2.48 7.36 -9.71
N ASN A 14 -3.75 6.97 -9.78
CA ASN A 14 -4.70 7.28 -8.73
C ASN A 14 -5.01 6.03 -7.89
N LYS A 15 -5.84 6.22 -6.85
CA LYS A 15 -6.19 5.11 -5.94
C LYS A 15 -6.88 3.96 -6.67
N VAL A 16 -7.73 4.28 -7.65
CA VAL A 16 -8.46 3.27 -8.40
C VAL A 16 -7.48 2.37 -9.16
N GLN A 17 -6.51 2.99 -9.81
CA GLN A 17 -5.50 2.24 -10.56
C GLN A 17 -4.65 1.37 -9.65
N LEU A 18 -4.23 1.92 -8.52
CA LEU A 18 -3.42 1.15 -7.56
C LEU A 18 -4.21 0.00 -6.97
N ALA A 19 -5.46 0.23 -6.60
CA ALA A 19 -6.32 -0.82 -6.08
C ALA A 19 -6.50 -1.95 -7.10
N ASN A 20 -6.71 -1.61 -8.37
CA ASN A 20 -6.80 -2.59 -9.44
C ASN A 20 -5.51 -3.41 -9.57
N ASP A 21 -4.37 -2.73 -9.53
CA ASP A 21 -3.08 -3.40 -9.63
C ASP A 21 -2.85 -4.38 -8.49
N LEU A 22 -3.33 -4.04 -7.31
CA LEU A 22 -3.20 -4.86 -6.13
C LEU A 22 -4.34 -5.85 -5.95
N ASN A 23 -5.33 -5.78 -6.83
CA ASN A 23 -6.53 -6.64 -6.80
C ASN A 23 -7.30 -6.51 -5.49
N ILE A 24 -7.47 -5.29 -5.03
CA ILE A 24 -8.24 -4.97 -3.82
C ILE A 24 -9.25 -3.88 -4.14
N SER A 25 -10.19 -3.65 -3.22
CA SER A 25 -11.15 -2.56 -3.38
C SER A 25 -10.51 -1.22 -3.06
N VAL A 26 -11.07 -0.16 -3.63
CA VAL A 26 -10.63 1.21 -3.33
C VAL A 26 -10.87 1.52 -1.86
N SER A 27 -11.96 1.02 -1.29
CA SER A 27 -12.28 1.22 0.13
C SER A 27 -11.19 0.62 1.02
N LEU A 28 -10.74 -0.59 0.70
CA LEU A 28 -9.67 -1.23 1.46
C LEU A 28 -8.38 -0.43 1.34
N LEU A 29 -8.04 -0.01 0.13
CA LEU A 29 -6.84 0.79 -0.08
C LEU A 29 -6.90 2.10 0.72
N SER A 30 -8.03 2.79 0.69
CA SER A 30 -8.22 4.03 1.46
C SER A 30 -8.04 3.79 2.96
N ASN A 31 -8.59 2.70 3.47
CA ASN A 31 -8.46 2.38 4.89
C ASN A 31 -7.00 2.12 5.28
N ILE A 32 -6.25 1.46 4.42
CA ILE A 32 -4.83 1.23 4.65
C ILE A 32 -4.06 2.55 4.61
N MET A 33 -4.35 3.39 3.63
CA MET A 33 -3.68 4.68 3.50
C MET A 33 -3.96 5.62 4.68
N ASN A 34 -5.13 5.47 5.30
CA ASN A 34 -5.52 6.28 6.46
C ASN A 34 -5.19 5.61 7.80
N ASN A 35 -4.41 4.54 7.75
CA ASN A 35 -3.97 3.80 8.94
C ASN A 35 -5.10 3.16 9.74
N LYS A 36 -6.23 2.90 9.08
CA LYS A 36 -7.36 2.18 9.69
C LYS A 36 -7.25 0.68 9.57
N ARG A 37 -6.42 0.21 8.67
CA ARG A 37 -6.15 -1.21 8.45
C ARG A 37 -4.66 -1.40 8.22
N ASN A 38 -4.14 -2.52 8.69
CA ASN A 38 -2.75 -2.88 8.44
C ASN A 38 -2.61 -3.58 7.10
N ILE A 39 -1.42 -3.48 6.50
CA ILE A 39 -1.11 -4.21 5.28
C ILE A 39 -0.93 -5.70 5.62
N SER A 40 -1.59 -6.56 4.85
CA SER A 40 -1.38 -7.99 4.97
C SER A 40 -0.07 -8.40 4.29
N ILE A 41 0.43 -9.58 4.64
CA ILE A 41 1.64 -10.12 4.02
C ILE A 41 1.44 -10.29 2.52
N ASN A 42 0.26 -10.75 2.09
CA ASN A 42 -0.04 -10.93 0.67
C ASN A 42 0.01 -9.60 -0.07
N LEU A 43 -0.54 -8.56 0.53
CA LEU A 43 -0.53 -7.23 -0.09
C LEU A 43 0.88 -6.65 -0.12
N ALA A 44 1.65 -6.84 0.95
CA ALA A 44 3.05 -6.41 0.98
C ALA A 44 3.85 -7.10 -0.11
N ASN A 45 3.60 -8.39 -0.35
CA ASN A 45 4.21 -9.13 -1.44
C ASN A 45 3.93 -8.50 -2.79
N LYS A 46 2.69 -8.14 -3.04
CA LYS A 46 2.29 -7.52 -4.31
C LYS A 46 2.99 -6.18 -4.51
N LEU A 47 3.05 -5.38 -3.47
CA LEU A 47 3.72 -4.09 -3.53
C LEU A 47 5.22 -4.25 -3.75
N HIS A 48 5.83 -5.21 -3.08
CA HIS A 48 7.24 -5.50 -3.26
C HIS A 48 7.55 -5.91 -4.70
N LYS A 49 6.74 -6.80 -5.27
CA LYS A 49 6.96 -7.30 -6.62
C LYS A 49 6.66 -6.27 -7.70
N LYS A 50 5.61 -5.49 -7.54
CA LYS A 50 5.17 -4.55 -8.57
C LYS A 50 5.91 -3.22 -8.52
N TYR A 51 6.22 -2.76 -7.33
CA TYR A 51 6.80 -1.43 -7.13
C TYR A 51 8.17 -1.47 -6.48
N ASN A 52 8.71 -2.67 -6.28
CA ASN A 52 10.06 -2.87 -5.75
C ASN A 52 10.28 -2.16 -4.40
N ILE A 53 9.28 -2.26 -3.53
CA ILE A 53 9.33 -1.64 -2.21
C ILE A 53 9.78 -2.66 -1.19
N ASP A 54 10.65 -2.25 -0.28
CA ASP A 54 11.18 -3.12 0.76
C ASP A 54 10.06 -3.62 1.68
N TYR A 55 10.01 -4.91 1.87
CA TYR A 55 9.10 -5.57 2.80
C TYR A 55 9.15 -4.98 4.19
N ALA A 56 10.36 -4.78 4.70
CA ALA A 56 10.55 -4.27 6.05
C ALA A 56 9.91 -2.90 6.21
N ILE A 57 10.03 -2.04 5.20
CA ILE A 57 9.42 -0.72 5.23
C ILE A 57 7.90 -0.83 5.29
N LEU A 58 7.32 -1.69 4.47
CA LEU A 58 5.87 -1.86 4.41
C LEU A 58 5.31 -2.39 5.73
N LEU A 59 5.90 -3.44 6.25
CA LEU A 59 5.43 -4.06 7.49
C LEU A 59 5.70 -3.17 8.70
N TYR A 60 6.84 -2.52 8.72
CA TYR A 60 7.17 -1.60 9.80
C TYR A 60 6.21 -0.41 9.83
N SER A 61 5.93 0.18 8.67
CA SER A 61 5.00 1.30 8.57
C SER A 61 3.60 0.91 9.00
N SER A 62 3.17 -0.30 8.65
CA SER A 62 1.86 -0.81 9.04
C SER A 62 1.72 -0.97 10.54
N ASN A 63 2.80 -1.33 11.22
CA ASN A 63 2.80 -1.58 12.65
C ASN A 63 3.24 -0.39 13.48
N ALA A 64 3.54 0.72 12.84
CA ALA A 64 4.12 1.88 13.52
C ALA A 64 3.20 2.51 14.56
N ASN A 65 1.90 2.21 14.49
CA ASN A 65 0.91 2.78 15.39
C ASN A 65 0.59 1.88 16.59
N GLU A 66 1.25 0.76 16.69
CA GLU A 66 1.08 -0.12 17.82
C GLU A 66 2.11 0.21 18.92
#